data_5e3bed28b17c83e43be126e37944bf70
#
_entry.id   5e3bed28b17c83e43be126e37944bf70
#
_cell.length_a   1.000
_cell.length_b   1.000
_cell.length_c   1.000
_cell.angle_alpha   90.00
_cell.angle_beta   90.00
_cell.angle_gamma   90.00
#
_symmetry.space_group_name_H-M   'P 1'
#
loop_
_entity.id
_entity.type
_entity.pdbx_description
1 polymer ?
#
loop_
_entity_poly.entity_id
_entity_poly.type
_entity_poly.pdbx_seq_one_letter_code
_entity_poly.pdbx_strand_id
1 'polypeptide(L)'
;MARVIRMDPGHSAYLLWADSIGRYAILPHQFADRQYKVRDSLVGAVYKVGEEFSMLSQRSMHYFRRIAELVLAPVLANDHVQIKRVATAQAASFVKVAVDSHRTGEDVIAACKPFLSEFRTYTSRTIALVKYHQELDLYIREALSPAPSRSVRRVDVYREEHQARVVVERGTIAQFLGRKGMNAAVASKLTGYGLLLVDESELGMVSGAQWRR
;
A
#
# COMPACT_ATOMS: atom_id res chain seq x y z
N MET A 1 -16.22 -8.34 11.45
CA MET A 1 -16.19 -9.53 10.56
C MET A 1 -17.51 -9.64 9.82
N ALA A 2 -17.52 -10.27 8.68
CA ALA A 2 -18.73 -10.54 7.93
C ALA A 2 -18.71 -11.99 7.44
N ARG A 3 -19.88 -12.63 7.33
CA ARG A 3 -20.04 -14.01 6.89
C ARG A 3 -20.82 -14.05 5.58
N VAL A 4 -20.35 -14.83 4.62
CA VAL A 4 -21.02 -15.04 3.33
C VAL A 4 -22.30 -15.87 3.55
N ILE A 5 -23.45 -15.28 3.21
CA ILE A 5 -24.75 -15.93 3.29
C ILE A 5 -25.13 -16.56 1.95
N ARG A 6 -24.93 -15.82 0.87
CA ARG A 6 -25.31 -16.22 -0.48
C ARG A 6 -24.35 -15.62 -1.51
N MET A 7 -24.15 -16.36 -2.59
CA MET A 7 -23.53 -15.86 -3.81
C MET A 7 -24.66 -15.46 -4.77
N ASP A 8 -24.57 -14.28 -5.33
CA ASP A 8 -25.52 -13.79 -6.34
C ASP A 8 -24.82 -13.72 -7.70
N PRO A 9 -25.02 -14.73 -8.56
CA PRO A 9 -24.41 -14.75 -9.89
C PRO A 9 -24.89 -13.62 -10.78
N GLY A 10 -26.17 -13.23 -10.65
CA GLY A 10 -26.80 -12.19 -11.47
C GLY A 10 -26.20 -10.81 -11.23
N HIS A 11 -25.82 -10.52 -10.00
CA HIS A 11 -25.19 -9.25 -9.63
C HIS A 11 -23.68 -9.35 -9.44
N SER A 12 -23.07 -10.52 -9.71
CA SER A 12 -21.64 -10.76 -9.52
C SER A 12 -21.13 -10.28 -8.15
N ALA A 13 -21.83 -10.69 -7.07
CA ALA A 13 -21.57 -10.23 -5.72
C ALA A 13 -21.81 -11.30 -4.67
N TYR A 14 -21.22 -11.11 -3.49
CA TYR A 14 -21.51 -11.87 -2.28
C TYR A 14 -22.46 -11.08 -1.38
N LEU A 15 -23.56 -11.70 -0.95
CA LEU A 15 -24.39 -11.18 0.14
C LEU A 15 -23.82 -11.68 1.46
N LEU A 16 -23.65 -10.77 2.41
CA LEU A 16 -22.98 -10.99 3.69
C LEU A 16 -23.88 -10.57 4.84
N TRP A 17 -23.68 -11.21 5.99
CA TRP A 17 -24.08 -10.65 7.27
C TRP A 17 -22.85 -10.08 7.97
N ALA A 18 -22.88 -8.81 8.31
CA ALA A 18 -21.77 -8.10 8.95
C ALA A 18 -22.07 -7.94 10.44
N ASP A 19 -21.53 -8.86 11.26
CA ASP A 19 -21.77 -8.93 12.70
C ASP A 19 -21.39 -7.60 13.41
N SER A 20 -20.31 -6.96 12.98
CA SER A 20 -19.81 -5.74 13.62
C SER A 20 -20.73 -4.51 13.46
N ILE A 21 -21.62 -4.54 12.46
CA ILE A 21 -22.55 -3.44 12.18
C ILE A 21 -24.02 -3.89 12.26
N GLY A 22 -24.28 -5.17 12.56
CA GLY A 22 -25.61 -5.74 12.74
C GLY A 22 -26.53 -5.62 11.52
N ARG A 23 -25.98 -5.67 10.29
CA ARG A 23 -26.76 -5.49 9.05
C ARG A 23 -26.18 -6.26 7.87
N TYR A 24 -26.98 -6.36 6.82
CA TYR A 24 -26.54 -6.93 5.55
C TYR A 24 -25.49 -6.06 4.88
N ALA A 25 -24.57 -6.73 4.17
CA ALA A 25 -23.57 -6.09 3.35
C ALA A 25 -23.41 -6.81 2.01
N ILE A 26 -22.92 -6.09 1.02
CA ILE A 26 -22.63 -6.62 -0.31
C ILE A 26 -21.14 -6.42 -0.59
N LEU A 27 -20.47 -7.49 -1.03
CA LEU A 27 -19.12 -7.45 -1.56
C LEU A 27 -19.17 -7.80 -3.05
N PRO A 28 -19.10 -6.82 -3.96
CA PRO A 28 -18.99 -7.09 -5.40
C PRO A 28 -17.74 -7.91 -5.71
N HIS A 29 -17.82 -8.86 -6.65
CA HIS A 29 -16.68 -9.72 -7.02
C HIS A 29 -15.46 -8.89 -7.45
N GLN A 30 -15.66 -7.78 -8.15
CA GLN A 30 -14.60 -6.88 -8.56
C GLN A 30 -13.83 -6.24 -7.37
N PHE A 31 -14.44 -6.18 -6.19
CA PHE A 31 -13.83 -5.65 -4.95
C PHE A 31 -13.44 -6.73 -3.97
N ALA A 32 -13.71 -7.99 -4.28
CA ALA A 32 -13.22 -9.13 -3.53
C ALA A 32 -11.73 -9.37 -3.82
N ASP A 33 -10.97 -9.75 -2.82
CA ASP A 33 -9.55 -10.09 -2.94
C ASP A 33 -9.37 -11.50 -3.52
N ARG A 34 -10.30 -12.40 -3.19
CA ARG A 34 -10.33 -13.80 -3.61
C ARG A 34 -11.79 -14.29 -3.78
N GLN A 35 -11.95 -15.52 -4.24
CA GLN A 35 -13.25 -16.17 -4.27
C GLN A 35 -13.63 -16.70 -2.88
N TYR A 36 -14.88 -16.56 -2.53
CA TYR A 36 -15.47 -17.02 -1.28
C TYR A 36 -16.57 -18.03 -1.51
N LYS A 37 -16.77 -18.92 -0.54
CA LYS A 37 -17.90 -19.86 -0.48
C LYS A 37 -18.91 -19.39 0.56
N VAL A 38 -20.14 -19.89 0.47
CA VAL A 38 -21.17 -19.69 1.51
C VAL A 38 -20.63 -20.21 2.85
N ARG A 39 -20.83 -19.45 3.91
CA ARG A 39 -20.32 -19.61 5.29
C ARG A 39 -18.88 -19.17 5.52
N ASP A 40 -18.12 -18.81 4.49
CA ASP A 40 -16.81 -18.21 4.72
C ASP A 40 -16.95 -16.92 5.51
N SER A 41 -15.99 -16.70 6.41
CA SER A 41 -15.84 -15.43 7.14
C SER A 41 -14.78 -14.58 6.47
N LEU A 42 -15.05 -13.28 6.41
CA LEU A 42 -14.13 -12.32 5.79
C LEU A 42 -14.11 -10.98 6.54
N VAL A 43 -13.08 -10.20 6.28
CA VAL A 43 -12.98 -8.80 6.65
C VAL A 43 -13.11 -7.96 5.39
N GLY A 44 -13.83 -6.87 5.45
CA GLY A 44 -13.96 -5.89 4.38
C GLY A 44 -14.07 -4.49 4.96
N ALA A 45 -13.65 -3.49 4.20
CA ALA A 45 -13.88 -2.09 4.57
C ALA A 45 -15.18 -1.59 3.94
N VAL A 46 -16.01 -0.93 4.72
CA VAL A 46 -17.20 -0.26 4.20
C VAL A 46 -16.76 0.92 3.33
N TYR A 47 -17.19 0.97 2.08
CA TYR A 47 -16.89 2.10 1.19
C TYR A 47 -18.14 2.88 0.78
N LYS A 48 -19.33 2.29 0.96
CA LYS A 48 -20.60 2.97 0.75
C LYS A 48 -21.63 2.42 1.75
N VAL A 49 -22.38 3.30 2.36
CA VAL A 49 -23.52 2.97 3.22
C VAL A 49 -24.79 3.31 2.45
N GLY A 50 -25.67 2.32 2.26
CA GLY A 50 -27.02 2.48 1.74
C GLY A 50 -28.04 2.33 2.86
N GLU A 51 -29.32 2.51 2.53
CA GLU A 51 -30.42 2.38 3.49
C GLU A 51 -30.57 0.94 4.00
N GLU A 52 -30.59 -0.04 3.09
CA GLU A 52 -30.82 -1.45 3.41
C GLU A 52 -29.53 -2.23 3.67
N PHE A 53 -28.44 -1.90 2.95
CA PHE A 53 -27.18 -2.62 3.03
C PHE A 53 -25.98 -1.71 2.88
N SER A 54 -24.84 -2.18 3.36
CA SER A 54 -23.53 -1.55 3.17
C SER A 54 -22.75 -2.25 2.08
N MET A 55 -21.98 -1.49 1.28
CA MET A 55 -21.06 -2.06 0.30
C MET A 55 -19.67 -2.17 0.88
N LEU A 56 -19.05 -3.34 0.73
CA LEU A 56 -17.70 -3.64 1.21
C LEU A 56 -16.69 -3.68 0.08
N SER A 57 -15.44 -3.40 0.41
CA SER A 57 -14.29 -3.56 -0.48
C SER A 57 -13.10 -4.18 0.26
N GLN A 58 -12.41 -5.09 -0.41
CA GLN A 58 -11.13 -5.66 0.00
C GLN A 58 -9.96 -5.14 -0.86
N ARG A 59 -10.21 -4.12 -1.69
CA ARG A 59 -9.20 -3.50 -2.56
C ARG A 59 -8.95 -2.04 -2.26
N SER A 60 -9.68 -1.49 -1.27
CA SER A 60 -9.53 -0.10 -0.85
C SER A 60 -8.32 0.09 0.05
N MET A 61 -7.81 1.32 0.10
CA MET A 61 -6.73 1.71 1.03
C MET A 61 -7.16 1.54 2.49
N HIS A 62 -8.42 1.83 2.79
CA HIS A 62 -9.00 1.64 4.13
C HIS A 62 -8.98 0.17 4.55
N TYR A 63 -9.26 -0.75 3.63
CA TYR A 63 -9.15 -2.18 3.89
C TYR A 63 -7.72 -2.57 4.27
N PHE A 64 -6.74 -2.19 3.45
CA PHE A 64 -5.34 -2.53 3.71
C PHE A 64 -4.80 -1.89 4.98
N ARG A 65 -5.23 -0.67 5.29
CA ARG A 65 -4.91 -0.03 6.56
C ARG A 65 -5.49 -0.83 7.72
N ARG A 66 -6.76 -1.24 7.63
CA ARG A 66 -7.43 -1.99 8.70
C ARG A 66 -6.80 -3.36 8.95
N ILE A 67 -6.45 -4.11 7.90
CA ILE A 67 -5.75 -5.38 8.10
C ILE A 67 -4.33 -5.17 8.66
N ALA A 68 -3.65 -4.10 8.27
CA ALA A 68 -2.35 -3.77 8.87
C ALA A 68 -2.49 -3.46 10.38
N GLU A 69 -3.50 -2.70 10.77
CA GLU A 69 -3.81 -2.43 12.18
C GLU A 69 -4.14 -3.72 12.96
N LEU A 70 -4.88 -4.65 12.35
CA LEU A 70 -5.23 -5.92 12.99
C LEU A 70 -4.00 -6.83 13.16
N VAL A 71 -3.22 -7.00 12.11
CA VAL A 71 -2.06 -7.90 12.11
C VAL A 71 -0.92 -7.35 12.96
N LEU A 72 -0.68 -6.05 12.93
CA LEU A 72 0.37 -5.41 13.71
C LEU A 72 -0.09 -4.97 15.11
N ALA A 73 -1.32 -5.29 15.51
CA ALA A 73 -1.85 -4.91 16.81
C ALA A 73 -0.91 -5.18 17.99
N PRO A 74 -0.17 -6.31 18.07
CA PRO A 74 0.74 -6.57 19.19
C PRO A 74 1.87 -5.54 19.33
N VAL A 75 2.35 -4.96 18.21
CA VAL A 75 3.41 -3.93 18.23
C VAL A 75 2.84 -2.51 18.26
N LEU A 76 1.60 -2.31 17.79
CA LEU A 76 0.91 -1.03 17.88
C LEU A 76 0.41 -0.73 19.29
N ALA A 77 0.01 -1.76 20.06
CA ALA A 77 -0.60 -1.62 21.39
C ALA A 77 0.33 -0.95 22.44
N ASN A 78 1.63 -1.01 22.22
CA ASN A 78 2.62 -0.43 23.13
C ASN A 78 3.15 0.94 22.65
N ASP A 79 2.50 1.58 21.70
CA ASP A 79 2.94 2.82 21.03
C ASP A 79 4.37 2.78 20.45
N HIS A 80 4.92 1.57 20.27
CA HIS A 80 6.27 1.42 19.73
C HIS A 80 6.29 1.64 18.22
N VAL A 81 5.21 1.23 17.54
CA VAL A 81 5.07 1.31 16.09
C VAL A 81 3.81 2.08 15.74
N GLN A 82 3.90 2.89 14.70
CA GLN A 82 2.75 3.59 14.11
C GLN A 82 2.67 3.31 12.62
N ILE A 83 1.46 3.08 12.11
CA ILE A 83 1.19 3.03 10.68
C ILE A 83 0.97 4.46 10.17
N LYS A 84 1.93 4.99 9.43
CA LYS A 84 1.85 6.35 8.87
C LYS A 84 1.03 6.39 7.60
N ARG A 85 1.35 5.55 6.62
CA ARG A 85 0.66 5.51 5.33
C ARG A 85 0.55 4.09 4.78
N VAL A 86 -0.43 3.89 3.91
CA VAL A 86 -0.62 2.65 3.18
C VAL A 86 -0.83 3.00 1.71
N ALA A 87 -0.22 2.28 0.79
CA ALA A 87 -0.37 2.51 -0.64
C ALA A 87 -0.41 1.22 -1.45
N THR A 88 -1.25 1.22 -2.47
CA THR A 88 -1.31 0.19 -3.50
C THR A 88 -1.77 0.81 -4.83
N ALA A 89 -1.63 0.07 -5.92
CA ALA A 89 -2.22 0.42 -7.21
C ALA A 89 -3.17 -0.70 -7.67
N GLN A 90 -4.12 -0.37 -8.53
CA GLN A 90 -5.16 -1.30 -8.97
C GLN A 90 -4.58 -2.60 -9.54
N ALA A 91 -3.54 -2.51 -10.37
CA ALA A 91 -2.86 -3.64 -10.98
C ALA A 91 -1.67 -4.19 -10.17
N ALA A 92 -1.37 -3.61 -8.99
CA ALA A 92 -0.26 -4.08 -8.16
C ALA A 92 -0.65 -5.35 -7.40
N SER A 93 0.24 -6.33 -7.40
CA SER A 93 0.11 -7.56 -6.59
C SER A 93 0.60 -7.37 -5.16
N PHE A 94 0.94 -6.16 -4.75
CA PHE A 94 1.48 -5.81 -3.45
C PHE A 94 0.91 -4.52 -2.89
N VAL A 95 1.07 -4.36 -1.61
CA VAL A 95 0.70 -3.15 -0.84
C VAL A 95 1.92 -2.71 -0.05
N LYS A 96 2.21 -1.43 -0.03
CA LYS A 96 3.24 -0.86 0.85
C LYS A 96 2.61 -0.23 2.07
N VAL A 97 3.14 -0.56 3.24
CA VAL A 97 2.73 -0.03 4.54
C VAL A 97 3.92 0.71 5.15
N ALA A 98 3.82 2.02 5.27
CA ALA A 98 4.83 2.83 5.92
C ALA A 98 4.60 2.79 7.43
N VAL A 99 5.63 2.35 8.15
CA VAL A 99 5.66 2.23 9.61
C VAL A 99 6.77 3.10 10.20
N ASP A 100 6.52 3.62 11.39
CA ASP A 100 7.44 4.47 12.13
C ASP A 100 7.56 3.96 13.57
N SER A 101 8.69 4.19 14.21
CA SER A 101 8.89 3.93 15.63
C SER A 101 9.23 5.23 16.35
N HIS A 102 8.61 5.45 17.50
CA HIS A 102 8.97 6.56 18.39
C HIS A 102 10.25 6.30 19.20
N ARG A 103 10.76 5.06 19.18
CA ARG A 103 11.98 4.70 19.89
C ARG A 103 13.20 4.93 19.01
N THR A 104 14.10 5.75 19.50
CA THR A 104 15.39 5.99 18.86
C THR A 104 16.22 4.70 18.80
N GLY A 105 16.71 4.35 17.59
CA GLY A 105 17.57 3.18 17.40
C GLY A 105 16.83 1.85 17.19
N GLU A 106 15.50 1.80 17.29
CA GLU A 106 14.75 0.59 17.02
C GLU A 106 14.59 0.35 15.50
N ASP A 107 14.84 -0.89 15.05
CA ASP A 107 14.51 -1.31 13.71
C ASP A 107 13.02 -1.69 13.65
N VAL A 108 12.20 -0.70 13.29
CA VAL A 108 10.73 -0.86 13.18
C VAL A 108 10.33 -1.97 12.20
N ILE A 109 11.12 -2.21 11.16
CA ILE A 109 10.85 -3.28 10.19
C ILE A 109 11.08 -4.65 10.85
N ALA A 110 12.19 -4.79 11.61
CA ALA A 110 12.48 -6.02 12.36
C ALA A 110 11.39 -6.32 13.39
N ALA A 111 10.88 -5.32 14.10
CA ALA A 111 9.78 -5.48 15.06
C ALA A 111 8.49 -5.98 14.42
N CYS A 112 8.17 -5.54 13.21
CA CYS A 112 6.96 -5.95 12.48
C CYS A 112 7.11 -7.28 11.71
N LYS A 113 8.33 -7.71 11.41
CA LYS A 113 8.63 -8.87 10.55
C LYS A 113 7.97 -10.18 11.00
N PRO A 114 7.88 -10.54 12.30
CA PRO A 114 7.24 -11.77 12.77
C PRO A 114 5.77 -11.90 12.33
N PHE A 115 5.07 -10.79 12.16
CA PHE A 115 3.64 -10.75 11.86
C PHE A 115 3.32 -10.79 10.35
N LEU A 116 4.32 -10.69 9.48
CA LEU A 116 4.09 -10.60 8.02
C LEU A 116 3.36 -11.81 7.43
N SER A 117 3.56 -13.00 8.00
CA SER A 117 2.87 -14.22 7.54
C SER A 117 1.36 -14.17 7.78
N GLU A 118 0.90 -13.46 8.81
CA GLU A 118 -0.50 -13.38 9.18
C GLU A 118 -1.34 -12.58 8.16
N PHE A 119 -0.71 -11.67 7.41
CA PHE A 119 -1.41 -10.94 6.37
C PHE A 119 -2.06 -11.84 5.32
N ARG A 120 -1.50 -13.03 5.07
CA ARG A 120 -2.05 -14.00 4.11
C ARG A 120 -3.45 -14.49 4.47
N THR A 121 -3.82 -14.39 5.76
CA THR A 121 -5.18 -14.70 6.21
C THR A 121 -6.21 -13.75 5.61
N TYR A 122 -5.80 -12.50 5.38
CA TYR A 122 -6.70 -11.41 4.99
C TYR A 122 -6.59 -11.02 3.52
N THR A 123 -5.41 -11.17 2.90
CA THR A 123 -5.18 -10.74 1.51
C THR A 123 -4.25 -11.68 0.76
N SER A 124 -4.49 -11.81 -0.54
CA SER A 124 -3.62 -12.49 -1.49
C SER A 124 -2.41 -11.62 -1.91
N ARG A 125 -2.48 -10.30 -1.63
CA ARG A 125 -1.42 -9.38 -2.00
C ARG A 125 -0.25 -9.46 -1.02
N THR A 126 0.96 -9.32 -1.56
CA THR A 126 2.17 -9.20 -0.73
C THR A 126 2.18 -7.88 0.01
N ILE A 127 2.41 -7.92 1.32
CA ILE A 127 2.60 -6.71 2.12
C ILE A 127 4.09 -6.41 2.22
N ALA A 128 4.48 -5.22 1.80
CA ALA A 128 5.84 -4.70 1.92
C ALA A 128 5.86 -3.58 2.97
N LEU A 129 6.61 -3.79 4.05
CA LEU A 129 6.83 -2.75 5.05
C LEU A 129 7.89 -1.78 4.55
N VAL A 130 7.68 -0.51 4.81
CA VAL A 130 8.58 0.61 4.44
C VAL A 130 8.80 1.44 5.70
N LYS A 131 10.05 1.72 6.03
CA LYS A 131 10.37 2.63 7.12
C LYS A 131 9.95 4.04 6.74
N TYR A 132 9.16 4.68 7.59
CA TYR A 132 8.83 6.09 7.43
C TYR A 132 9.98 6.96 7.89
N HIS A 133 10.23 8.05 7.19
CA HIS A 133 11.18 9.09 7.59
C HIS A 133 10.52 10.46 7.45
N GLN A 134 10.82 11.36 8.37
CA GLN A 134 10.40 12.77 8.26
C GLN A 134 11.14 13.47 7.12
N GLU A 135 12.40 13.10 6.90
CA GLU A 135 13.20 13.55 5.78
C GLU A 135 12.72 12.87 4.51
N LEU A 136 12.20 13.67 3.58
CA LEU A 136 11.47 13.18 2.43
C LEU A 136 12.34 12.42 1.42
N ASP A 137 13.62 12.81 1.28
CA ASP A 137 14.57 12.09 0.41
C ASP A 137 14.84 10.68 0.94
N LEU A 138 15.03 10.51 2.25
CA LEU A 138 15.17 9.20 2.88
C LEU A 138 13.88 8.38 2.75
N TYR A 139 12.72 9.01 2.95
CA TYR A 139 11.44 8.32 2.81
C TYR A 139 11.18 7.86 1.37
N ILE A 140 11.55 8.66 0.36
CA ILE A 140 11.43 8.28 -1.05
C ILE A 140 12.35 7.09 -1.37
N ARG A 141 13.59 7.08 -0.87
CA ARG A 141 14.53 5.96 -1.04
C ARG A 141 13.94 4.66 -0.48
N GLU A 142 13.43 4.69 0.74
CA GLU A 142 12.79 3.53 1.39
C GLU A 142 11.51 3.11 0.67
N ALA A 143 10.70 4.06 0.22
CA ALA A 143 9.47 3.79 -0.50
C ALA A 143 9.70 3.06 -1.84
N LEU A 144 10.87 3.21 -2.44
CA LEU A 144 11.25 2.52 -3.68
C LEU A 144 11.75 1.07 -3.46
N SER A 145 11.90 0.63 -2.19
CA SER A 145 12.15 -0.79 -1.88
C SER A 145 11.17 -1.71 -2.67
N PRO A 146 11.58 -2.89 -3.14
CA PRO A 146 12.83 -3.60 -2.87
C PRO A 146 14.02 -3.20 -3.76
N ALA A 147 13.92 -2.14 -4.56
CA ALA A 147 15.07 -1.66 -5.32
C ALA A 147 16.19 -1.21 -4.34
N PRO A 148 17.46 -1.44 -4.70
CA PRO A 148 18.56 -1.20 -3.78
C PRO A 148 18.76 0.30 -3.53
N SER A 149 18.52 0.76 -2.31
CA SER A 149 18.64 2.18 -1.92
C SER A 149 20.06 2.74 -2.18
N ARG A 150 21.08 1.89 -2.12
CA ARG A 150 22.49 2.24 -2.45
C ARG A 150 22.69 2.69 -3.91
N SER A 151 21.83 2.24 -4.82
CA SER A 151 21.85 2.66 -6.24
C SER A 151 21.11 3.97 -6.49
N VAL A 152 20.51 4.59 -5.46
CA VAL A 152 19.96 5.95 -5.57
C VAL A 152 21.09 6.95 -5.30
N ARG A 153 21.50 7.68 -6.33
CA ARG A 153 22.57 8.67 -6.26
C ARG A 153 22.10 9.96 -5.58
N ARG A 154 20.94 10.45 -6.00
CA ARG A 154 20.39 11.72 -5.51
C ARG A 154 18.88 11.72 -5.58
N VAL A 155 18.24 12.44 -4.66
CA VAL A 155 16.81 12.75 -4.69
C VAL A 155 16.66 14.27 -4.60
N ASP A 156 16.11 14.89 -5.64
CA ASP A 156 15.79 16.31 -5.67
C ASP A 156 14.29 16.46 -5.43
N VAL A 157 13.91 17.14 -4.35
CA VAL A 157 12.51 17.29 -3.95
C VAL A 157 12.01 18.69 -4.30
N TYR A 158 10.94 18.75 -5.07
CA TYR A 158 10.22 19.95 -5.47
C TYR A 158 8.90 20.01 -4.71
N ARG A 159 8.92 20.67 -3.55
CA ARG A 159 7.81 20.63 -2.57
C ARG A 159 6.53 21.29 -3.09
N GLU A 160 6.68 22.40 -3.79
CA GLU A 160 5.53 23.15 -4.32
C GLU A 160 4.78 22.37 -5.39
N GLU A 161 5.49 21.63 -6.23
CA GLU A 161 4.91 20.81 -7.30
C GLU A 161 4.51 19.41 -6.83
N HIS A 162 4.79 19.04 -5.59
CA HIS A 162 4.63 17.66 -5.09
C HIS A 162 5.32 16.62 -5.98
N GLN A 163 6.53 16.93 -6.43
CA GLN A 163 7.32 16.08 -7.30
C GLN A 163 8.72 15.83 -6.72
N ALA A 164 9.32 14.70 -7.11
CA ALA A 164 10.69 14.40 -6.79
C ALA A 164 11.38 13.73 -7.97
N ARG A 165 12.59 14.21 -8.29
CA ARG A 165 13.48 13.57 -9.25
C ARG A 165 14.44 12.64 -8.50
N VAL A 166 14.41 11.36 -8.86
CA VAL A 166 15.25 10.34 -8.26
C VAL A 166 16.29 9.91 -9.29
N VAL A 167 17.53 10.28 -9.08
CA VAL A 167 18.65 9.89 -9.93
C VAL A 167 19.19 8.55 -9.45
N VAL A 168 19.21 7.58 -10.34
CA VAL A 168 19.65 6.22 -10.05
C VAL A 168 20.90 5.85 -10.85
N GLU A 169 21.64 4.89 -10.33
CA GLU A 169 22.83 4.35 -10.96
C GLU A 169 22.54 3.84 -12.37
N ARG A 170 23.49 4.03 -13.27
CA ARG A 170 23.38 3.66 -14.68
C ARG A 170 22.88 2.22 -14.87
N GLY A 171 21.85 2.06 -15.69
CA GLY A 171 21.26 0.77 -16.03
C GLY A 171 20.38 0.12 -14.95
N THR A 172 20.13 0.82 -13.82
CA THR A 172 19.33 0.26 -12.71
C THR A 172 17.88 0.72 -12.71
N ILE A 173 17.50 1.68 -13.54
CA ILE A 173 16.17 2.33 -13.55
C ILE A 173 15.01 1.32 -13.59
N ALA A 174 15.14 0.22 -14.31
CA ALA A 174 14.11 -0.83 -14.42
C ALA A 174 13.80 -1.49 -13.07
N GLN A 175 14.78 -1.61 -12.15
CA GLN A 175 14.60 -2.17 -10.82
C GLN A 175 13.71 -1.26 -9.96
N PHE A 176 13.86 0.06 -10.13
CA PHE A 176 13.07 1.05 -9.40
C PHE A 176 11.65 1.19 -9.96
N LEU A 177 11.50 1.13 -11.28
CA LEU A 177 10.19 1.12 -11.93
C LEU A 177 9.39 -0.12 -11.52
N GLY A 178 10.05 -1.28 -11.47
CA GLY A 178 9.39 -2.56 -11.27
C GLY A 178 8.52 -2.96 -12.48
N ARG A 179 7.87 -4.12 -12.38
CA ARG A 179 7.02 -4.64 -13.47
C ARG A 179 5.92 -3.62 -13.82
N LYS A 180 5.87 -3.20 -15.10
CA LYS A 180 4.91 -2.20 -15.63
C LYS A 180 4.92 -0.87 -14.85
N GLY A 181 6.03 -0.46 -14.26
CA GLY A 181 6.13 0.77 -13.47
C GLY A 181 5.43 0.74 -12.11
N MET A 182 4.95 -0.43 -11.67
CA MET A 182 4.12 -0.54 -10.46
C MET A 182 4.85 -0.17 -9.19
N ASN A 183 6.16 -0.45 -9.08
CA ASN A 183 6.90 -0.11 -7.87
C ASN A 183 6.98 1.42 -7.68
N ALA A 184 7.35 2.14 -8.74
CA ALA A 184 7.39 3.60 -8.73
C ALA A 184 6.00 4.21 -8.49
N ALA A 185 4.96 3.68 -9.14
CA ALA A 185 3.58 4.16 -8.97
C ALA A 185 3.06 3.98 -7.53
N VAL A 186 3.36 2.85 -6.88
CA VAL A 186 2.97 2.64 -5.48
C VAL A 186 3.82 3.48 -4.53
N ALA A 187 5.13 3.64 -4.80
CA ALA A 187 6.01 4.52 -4.02
C ALA A 187 5.56 5.98 -4.10
N SER A 188 5.17 6.45 -5.29
CA SER A 188 4.60 7.78 -5.51
C SER A 188 3.35 8.01 -4.65
N LYS A 189 2.41 7.06 -4.65
CA LYS A 189 1.20 7.13 -3.80
C LYS A 189 1.54 7.09 -2.31
N LEU A 190 2.54 6.29 -1.92
CA LEU A 190 2.94 6.15 -0.52
C LEU A 190 3.55 7.45 0.01
N THR A 191 4.42 8.08 -0.77
CA THR A 191 5.09 9.33 -0.39
C THR A 191 4.19 10.55 -0.57
N GLY A 192 3.26 10.51 -1.52
CA GLY A 192 2.42 11.64 -1.92
C GLY A 192 3.11 12.56 -2.92
N TYR A 193 4.20 12.10 -3.54
CA TYR A 193 4.98 12.85 -4.54
C TYR A 193 5.00 12.11 -5.87
N GLY A 194 4.87 12.83 -6.97
CA GLY A 194 5.16 12.31 -8.31
C GLY A 194 6.65 11.99 -8.43
N LEU A 195 7.01 10.73 -8.72
CA LEU A 195 8.41 10.30 -8.80
C LEU A 195 8.87 10.22 -10.25
N LEU A 196 9.85 11.04 -10.63
CA LEU A 196 10.57 10.95 -11.89
C LEU A 196 11.90 10.22 -11.66
N LEU A 197 11.99 9.01 -12.19
CA LEU A 197 13.23 8.22 -12.16
C LEU A 197 14.09 8.58 -13.35
N VAL A 198 15.36 8.91 -13.13
CA VAL A 198 16.33 9.33 -14.16
C VAL A 198 17.60 8.52 -13.99
N ASP A 199 18.09 7.95 -15.08
CA ASP A 199 19.41 7.30 -15.12
C ASP A 199 20.51 8.36 -15.01
N GLU A 200 21.55 8.11 -14.22
CA GLU A 200 22.64 9.08 -14.02
C GLU A 200 23.33 9.48 -15.33
N SER A 201 23.32 8.59 -16.36
CA SER A 201 23.88 8.91 -17.66
C SER A 201 23.06 9.94 -18.46
N GLU A 202 21.79 10.16 -18.09
CA GLU A 202 20.89 11.10 -18.75
C GLU A 202 20.94 12.51 -18.13
N LEU A 203 21.65 12.69 -17.02
CA LEU A 203 21.71 13.97 -16.28
C LEU A 203 22.20 15.16 -17.13
N GLY A 204 23.04 14.89 -18.14
CA GLY A 204 23.52 15.92 -19.07
C GLY A 204 22.51 16.29 -20.17
N MET A 205 21.46 15.51 -20.37
CA MET A 205 20.47 15.70 -21.46
C MET A 205 19.17 16.34 -20.98
N VAL A 206 18.88 16.32 -19.68
CA VAL A 206 17.63 16.86 -19.12
C VAL A 206 17.84 18.29 -18.66
N SER A 207 18.00 19.22 -19.60
CA SER A 207 17.86 20.65 -19.30
C SER A 207 16.37 20.98 -19.26
N GLY A 208 15.89 21.47 -18.13
CA GLY A 208 14.76 22.39 -17.83
C GLY A 208 13.38 22.29 -18.53
N ALA A 209 13.20 21.46 -19.55
CA ALA A 209 12.03 21.56 -20.45
C ALA A 209 10.92 20.49 -20.24
N GLN A 210 11.11 19.48 -19.40
CA GLN A 210 10.15 18.36 -19.29
C GLN A 210 9.12 18.46 -18.16
N TRP A 211 9.11 19.54 -17.39
CA TRP A 211 8.19 19.72 -16.27
C TRP A 211 6.86 20.41 -16.64
N ARG A 212 6.63 20.70 -17.94
CA ARG A 212 5.39 21.33 -18.40
C ARG A 212 4.62 20.43 -19.36
N ARG A 213 4.03 19.35 -18.83
CA ARG A 213 2.85 18.73 -19.46
C ARG A 213 2.06 17.90 -18.44
#